data_9e74747c43003040bc96cd7255a62a8a
#
_entry.id   9e74747c43003040bc96cd7255a62a8a
#
_cell.length_a   1.000
_cell.length_b   1.000
_cell.length_c   1.000
_cell.angle_alpha   90.00
_cell.angle_beta   90.00
_cell.angle_gamma   90.00
#
_symmetry.space_group_name_H-M   'P 1'
#
loop_
_entity.id
_entity.type
_entity.pdbx_description
1 polymer ?
#
loop_
_entity_poly.entity_id
_entity_poly.type
_entity_poly.pdbx_seq_one_letter_code
_entity_poly.pdbx_strand_id
1 'polypeptide(L)'
;MTPRESKRCVTCGRTMTWRKKWEKSWDEVKYCSDRCRRRRSEAQDPQGLEAAILKDLDKRPRGATLCPSEVVRSRFEHWREMMGPVREAACRLEAAGAIEILQKGKVVEPSRAQGPIRLRRVE
;
A
#
# COMPACT_ATOMS: atom_id res chain seq x y z
N MET A 1 22.59 -15.00 -15.41
CA MET A 1 22.21 -14.56 -14.05
C MET A 1 20.69 -14.49 -13.95
N THR A 2 20.17 -15.16 -12.96
CA THR A 2 18.74 -15.13 -12.74
C THR A 2 18.34 -13.74 -12.27
N PRO A 3 17.48 -13.05 -12.98
CA PRO A 3 17.01 -11.77 -12.49
C PRO A 3 16.28 -11.97 -11.17
N ARG A 4 16.60 -11.13 -10.23
CA ARG A 4 15.89 -11.15 -8.96
C ARG A 4 14.58 -10.43 -9.14
N GLU A 5 13.57 -11.20 -9.46
CA GLU A 5 12.25 -10.66 -9.64
C GLU A 5 11.69 -10.18 -8.32
N SER A 6 10.81 -9.23 -8.39
CA SER A 6 10.08 -8.77 -7.23
C SER A 6 8.59 -8.74 -7.54
N LYS A 7 7.79 -8.89 -6.49
CA LYS A 7 6.34 -8.84 -6.57
C LYS A 7 5.82 -7.99 -5.43
N ARG A 8 4.58 -7.57 -5.52
CA ARG A 8 3.90 -6.88 -4.42
C ARG A 8 2.96 -7.83 -3.71
N CYS A 9 2.99 -7.80 -2.38
CA CYS A 9 2.06 -8.59 -1.58
C CYS A 9 0.63 -8.14 -1.87
N VAL A 10 -0.24 -9.09 -2.15
CA VAL A 10 -1.64 -8.80 -2.47
C VAL A 10 -2.37 -8.17 -1.28
N THR A 11 -1.97 -8.52 -0.06
CA THR A 11 -2.62 -8.01 1.15
C THR A 11 -2.10 -6.65 1.58
N CYS A 12 -0.80 -6.48 1.73
CA CYS A 12 -0.23 -5.26 2.31
C CYS A 12 0.53 -4.38 1.32
N GLY A 13 0.74 -4.84 0.08
CA GLY A 13 1.46 -4.07 -0.92
C GLY A 13 2.97 -4.03 -0.75
N ARG A 14 3.51 -4.72 0.24
CA ARG A 14 4.95 -4.74 0.47
C ARG A 14 5.67 -5.45 -0.68
N THR A 15 6.83 -4.93 -1.05
CA THR A 15 7.66 -5.57 -2.08
C THR A 15 8.25 -6.86 -1.55
N MET A 16 8.09 -7.93 -2.34
CA MET A 16 8.70 -9.24 -2.06
C MET A 16 9.75 -9.50 -3.11
N THR A 17 10.98 -9.77 -2.69
CA THR A 17 12.09 -10.08 -3.60
C THR A 17 12.25 -11.60 -3.66
N TRP A 18 12.53 -12.11 -4.86
CA TRP A 18 12.74 -13.52 -5.06
C TRP A 18 13.78 -14.07 -4.06
N ARG A 19 13.46 -15.25 -3.51
CA ARG A 19 14.36 -15.96 -2.61
C ARG A 19 14.46 -17.41 -3.06
N LYS A 20 15.59 -18.02 -2.78
CA LYS A 20 15.83 -19.42 -3.17
C LYS A 20 14.75 -20.37 -2.64
N LYS A 21 14.22 -20.12 -1.45
CA LYS A 21 13.14 -20.95 -0.89
C LYS A 21 11.88 -20.94 -1.73
N TRP A 22 11.71 -19.94 -2.61
CA TRP A 22 10.56 -19.82 -3.50
C TRP A 22 10.85 -20.26 -4.92
N GLU A 23 12.03 -20.82 -5.17
CA GLU A 23 12.48 -21.19 -6.51
C GLU A 23 11.45 -22.03 -7.28
N LYS A 24 10.81 -22.99 -6.61
CA LYS A 24 9.84 -23.88 -7.25
C LYS A 24 8.41 -23.36 -7.23
N SER A 25 8.14 -22.32 -6.44
CA SER A 25 6.78 -21.83 -6.25
C SER A 25 6.63 -20.31 -6.47
N TRP A 26 7.67 -19.66 -7.02
CA TRP A 26 7.65 -18.22 -7.19
C TRP A 26 6.41 -17.70 -7.94
N ASP A 27 5.98 -18.40 -8.96
CA ASP A 27 4.81 -18.00 -9.72
C ASP A 27 3.53 -18.02 -8.89
N GLU A 28 3.52 -18.80 -7.82
CA GLU A 28 2.36 -18.91 -6.94
C GLU A 28 2.46 -18.02 -5.71
N VAL A 29 3.63 -17.42 -5.47
CA VAL A 29 3.83 -16.54 -4.32
C VAL A 29 3.06 -15.24 -4.54
N LYS A 30 2.13 -14.94 -3.61
CA LYS A 30 1.30 -13.73 -3.67
C LYS A 30 1.34 -12.93 -2.37
N TYR A 31 1.87 -13.51 -1.31
CA TYR A 31 1.83 -12.92 0.03
C TYR A 31 3.22 -12.87 0.63
N CYS A 32 3.52 -11.77 1.33
CA CYS A 32 4.84 -11.60 1.94
C CYS A 32 5.04 -12.47 3.18
N SER A 33 3.96 -12.97 3.76
CA SER A 33 4.03 -13.75 5.00
C SER A 33 2.77 -14.59 5.15
N ASP A 34 2.81 -15.53 6.10
CA ASP A 34 1.63 -16.32 6.44
C ASP A 34 0.52 -15.45 7.02
N ARG A 35 0.88 -14.40 7.73
CA ARG A 35 -0.11 -13.45 8.25
C ARG A 35 -0.92 -12.85 7.11
N CYS A 36 -0.27 -12.39 6.07
CA CYS A 36 -0.95 -11.81 4.92
C CYS A 36 -1.76 -12.85 4.16
N ARG A 37 -1.26 -14.09 4.08
CA ARG A 37 -2.01 -15.17 3.44
C ARG A 37 -3.31 -15.44 4.20
N ARG A 38 -3.26 -15.47 5.52
CA ARG A 38 -4.45 -15.72 6.34
C ARG A 38 -5.46 -14.58 6.25
N ARG A 39 -4.97 -13.35 6.01
CA ARG A 39 -5.81 -12.17 5.89
C ARG A 39 -6.34 -11.95 4.48
N ARG A 40 -6.07 -12.85 3.56
CA ARG A 40 -6.45 -12.67 2.14
C ARG A 40 -7.93 -12.39 1.92
N SER A 41 -8.80 -12.97 2.73
CA SER A 41 -10.24 -12.76 2.61
C SER A 41 -10.68 -11.42 3.18
N GLU A 42 -9.89 -10.87 4.09
CA GLU A 42 -10.15 -9.57 4.70
C GLU A 42 -9.44 -8.45 3.95
N ALA A 43 -8.53 -8.79 3.08
CA ALA A 43 -7.60 -7.88 2.44
C ALA A 43 -8.15 -7.20 1.19
N GLN A 44 -9.42 -7.39 0.93
CA GLN A 44 -10.06 -6.84 -0.26
C GLN A 44 -10.71 -5.48 0.03
N ASP A 45 -10.07 -4.72 0.93
CA ASP A 45 -10.52 -3.36 1.27
C ASP A 45 -11.93 -3.32 1.88
N PRO A 46 -12.18 -4.08 2.96
CA PRO A 46 -13.52 -4.17 3.53
C PRO A 46 -14.09 -2.84 4.04
N GLN A 47 -13.21 -1.89 4.39
CA GLN A 47 -13.65 -0.58 4.85
C GLN A 47 -13.69 0.46 3.73
N GLY A 48 -13.41 0.06 2.50
CA GLY A 48 -13.41 0.99 1.37
C GLY A 48 -12.29 2.02 1.41
N LEU A 49 -11.15 1.67 2.01
CA LEU A 49 -10.06 2.63 2.22
C LEU A 49 -9.37 3.05 0.91
N GLU A 50 -9.24 2.14 -0.05
CA GLU A 50 -8.66 2.49 -1.34
C GLU A 50 -9.52 3.52 -2.06
N ALA A 51 -10.84 3.29 -2.08
CA ALA A 51 -11.77 4.23 -2.70
C ALA A 51 -11.77 5.57 -1.95
N ALA A 52 -11.68 5.53 -0.63
CA ALA A 52 -11.63 6.75 0.19
C ALA A 52 -10.38 7.58 -0.11
N ILE A 53 -9.23 6.94 -0.24
CA ILE A 53 -7.97 7.62 -0.58
C ILE A 53 -8.13 8.32 -1.94
N LEU A 54 -8.60 7.60 -2.95
CA LEU A 54 -8.75 8.16 -4.29
C LEU A 54 -9.76 9.31 -4.31
N LYS A 55 -10.85 9.16 -3.56
CA LYS A 55 -11.86 10.22 -3.46
C LYS A 55 -11.29 11.49 -2.84
N ASP A 56 -10.52 11.35 -1.78
CA ASP A 56 -9.93 12.50 -1.12
C ASP A 56 -8.85 13.17 -2.00
N LEU A 57 -8.10 12.37 -2.74
CA LEU A 57 -7.12 12.92 -3.70
C LEU A 57 -7.82 13.67 -4.84
N ASP A 58 -8.96 13.19 -5.29
CA ASP A 58 -9.71 13.85 -6.36
C ASP A 58 -10.22 15.23 -5.95
N LYS A 59 -10.39 15.48 -4.66
CA LYS A 59 -10.83 16.75 -4.14
C LYS A 59 -9.72 17.77 -4.06
N ARG A 60 -8.48 17.37 -4.29
CA ARG A 60 -7.31 18.23 -4.18
C ARG A 60 -6.80 18.63 -5.55
N PRO A 61 -6.09 19.77 -5.64
CA PRO A 61 -5.45 20.14 -6.90
C PRO A 61 -4.46 19.08 -7.36
N ARG A 62 -4.27 19.02 -8.66
CA ARG A 62 -3.31 18.11 -9.27
C ARG A 62 -1.93 18.32 -8.64
N GLY A 63 -1.28 17.21 -8.27
CA GLY A 63 0.04 17.27 -7.65
C GLY A 63 0.05 17.50 -6.14
N ALA A 64 -1.11 17.78 -5.55
CA ALA A 64 -1.19 17.96 -4.09
C ALA A 64 -1.05 16.62 -3.38
N THR A 65 -0.51 16.65 -2.17
CA THR A 65 -0.32 15.47 -1.37
C THR A 65 -1.37 15.35 -0.28
N LEU A 66 -1.55 14.12 0.22
CA LEU A 66 -2.53 13.79 1.24
C LEU A 66 -1.87 12.93 2.31
N CYS A 67 -2.09 13.26 3.57
CA CYS A 67 -1.64 12.41 4.67
C CYS A 67 -2.66 11.28 4.88
N PRO A 68 -2.22 10.03 5.03
CA PRO A 68 -3.16 8.92 5.26
C PRO A 68 -4.09 9.15 6.45
N SER A 69 -3.62 9.84 7.49
CA SER A 69 -4.45 10.14 8.65
C SER A 69 -5.67 11.00 8.31
N GLU A 70 -5.54 11.86 7.30
CA GLU A 70 -6.65 12.72 6.89
C GLU A 70 -7.82 11.91 6.35
N VAL A 71 -7.51 10.78 5.70
CA VAL A 71 -8.55 9.90 5.14
C VAL A 71 -9.38 9.26 6.25
N VAL A 72 -8.70 8.76 7.28
CA VAL A 72 -9.38 7.99 8.33
C VAL A 72 -9.96 8.88 9.44
N ARG A 73 -9.35 10.03 9.73
CA ARG A 73 -9.84 10.94 10.75
C ARG A 73 -11.23 11.47 10.42
N SER A 74 -11.52 11.66 9.16
CA SER A 74 -12.81 12.18 8.73
C SER A 74 -13.90 11.12 8.63
N ARG A 75 -13.55 9.83 8.73
CA ARG A 75 -14.48 8.73 8.48
C ARG A 75 -14.68 7.79 9.66
N PHE A 76 -13.73 7.73 10.59
CA PHE A 76 -13.76 6.74 11.68
C PHE A 76 -13.55 7.41 13.02
N GLU A 77 -14.40 7.02 13.99
CA GLU A 77 -14.24 7.49 15.36
C GLU A 77 -12.91 7.03 15.96
N HIS A 78 -12.57 5.77 15.73
CA HIS A 78 -11.31 5.19 16.23
C HIS A 78 -10.26 5.18 15.12
N TRP A 79 -10.01 6.35 14.54
CA TRP A 79 -9.17 6.47 13.35
C TRP A 79 -7.73 6.01 13.57
N ARG A 80 -7.23 6.08 14.80
CA ARG A 80 -5.86 5.62 15.07
C ARG A 80 -5.69 4.14 14.81
N GLU A 81 -6.73 3.36 15.05
CA GLU A 81 -6.73 1.92 14.76
C GLU A 81 -6.75 1.64 13.25
N MET A 82 -7.16 2.63 12.48
CA MET A 82 -7.24 2.50 11.03
C MET A 82 -5.95 2.91 10.31
N MET A 83 -4.94 3.39 11.05
CA MET A 83 -3.69 3.82 10.40
C MET A 83 -2.96 2.67 9.72
N GLY A 84 -2.90 1.49 10.35
CA GLY A 84 -2.33 0.31 9.71
C GLY A 84 -3.06 -0.04 8.42
N PRO A 85 -4.38 -0.28 8.51
CA PRO A 85 -5.17 -0.61 7.32
C PRO A 85 -5.10 0.43 6.20
N VAL A 86 -5.12 1.73 6.51
CA VAL A 86 -5.06 2.76 5.47
C VAL A 86 -3.68 2.80 4.80
N ARG A 87 -2.61 2.56 5.56
CA ARG A 87 -1.28 2.48 4.95
C ARG A 87 -1.17 1.26 4.04
N GLU A 88 -1.76 0.14 4.42
CA GLU A 88 -1.80 -1.03 3.56
C GLU A 88 -2.59 -0.76 2.28
N ALA A 89 -3.73 -0.08 2.39
CA ALA A 89 -4.51 0.32 1.23
C ALA A 89 -3.71 1.23 0.31
N ALA A 90 -2.97 2.18 0.88
CA ALA A 90 -2.10 3.07 0.10
C ALA A 90 -1.01 2.27 -0.63
N CYS A 91 -0.43 1.27 0.03
CA CYS A 91 0.58 0.43 -0.60
C CYS A 91 0.00 -0.39 -1.77
N ARG A 92 -1.24 -0.88 -1.62
CA ARG A 92 -1.91 -1.58 -2.73
C ARG A 92 -2.17 -0.66 -3.91
N LEU A 93 -2.59 0.57 -3.65
CA LEU A 93 -2.80 1.56 -4.71
C LEU A 93 -1.50 1.94 -5.40
N GLU A 94 -0.43 2.08 -4.62
CA GLU A 94 0.89 2.36 -5.18
C GLU A 94 1.34 1.19 -6.07
N ALA A 95 1.15 -0.04 -5.60
CA ALA A 95 1.50 -1.23 -6.36
C ALA A 95 0.71 -1.32 -7.68
N ALA A 96 -0.52 -0.83 -7.68
CA ALA A 96 -1.36 -0.78 -8.88
C ALA A 96 -1.03 0.40 -9.80
N GLY A 97 -0.13 1.28 -9.40
CA GLY A 97 0.26 2.43 -10.20
C GLY A 97 -0.70 3.62 -10.10
N ALA A 98 -1.64 3.59 -9.18
CA ALA A 98 -2.63 4.66 -9.04
C ALA A 98 -2.12 5.87 -8.28
N ILE A 99 -1.24 5.65 -7.32
CA ILE A 99 -0.67 6.73 -6.49
C ILE A 99 0.83 6.55 -6.29
N GLU A 100 1.47 7.61 -5.81
CA GLU A 100 2.85 7.59 -5.36
C GLU A 100 2.89 7.83 -3.87
N ILE A 101 3.87 7.24 -3.20
CA ILE A 101 4.10 7.46 -1.77
C ILE A 101 5.37 8.28 -1.62
N LEU A 102 5.29 9.35 -0.83
CA LEU A 102 6.39 10.29 -0.66
C LEU A 102 6.78 10.41 0.80
N GLN A 103 8.07 10.65 1.03
CA GLN A 103 8.59 11.08 2.33
C GLN A 103 9.50 12.26 2.10
N LYS A 104 9.30 13.32 2.87
CA LYS A 104 10.11 14.54 2.77
C LYS A 104 10.17 15.07 1.33
N GLY A 105 9.04 14.96 0.62
CA GLY A 105 8.93 15.48 -0.74
C GLY A 105 9.48 14.59 -1.84
N LYS A 106 9.99 13.43 -1.49
CA LYS A 106 10.57 12.49 -2.47
C LYS A 106 9.76 11.22 -2.55
N VAL A 107 9.60 10.69 -3.76
CA VAL A 107 8.94 9.39 -3.97
C VAL A 107 9.81 8.31 -3.34
N VAL A 108 9.20 7.46 -2.52
CA VAL A 108 9.90 6.37 -1.84
C VAL A 108 9.21 5.05 -2.09
N GLU A 109 9.96 3.98 -1.94
CA GLU A 109 9.39 2.64 -2.00
C GLU A 109 8.70 2.34 -0.66
N PRO A 110 7.41 1.95 -0.68
CA PRO A 110 6.65 1.77 0.57
C PRO A 110 7.28 0.83 1.58
N SER A 111 7.93 -0.23 1.10
CA SER A 111 8.56 -1.22 1.98
C SER A 111 9.71 -0.65 2.79
N ARG A 112 10.28 0.46 2.33
CA ARG A 112 11.41 1.11 2.99
C ARG A 112 11.01 2.38 3.72
N ALA A 113 9.76 2.80 3.56
CA ALA A 113 9.28 4.02 4.20
C ALA A 113 9.18 3.83 5.71
N GLN A 114 9.79 4.73 6.45
CA GLN A 114 9.70 4.75 7.91
C GLN A 114 9.16 6.10 8.35
N GLY A 115 8.18 6.05 9.24
CA GLY A 115 7.56 7.27 9.74
C GLY A 115 6.48 7.83 8.82
N PRO A 116 6.16 9.11 8.94
CA PRO A 116 5.06 9.73 8.19
C PRO A 116 5.28 9.66 6.68
N ILE A 117 4.19 9.39 5.96
CA ILE A 117 4.20 9.37 4.49
C ILE A 117 3.12 10.29 3.97
N ARG A 118 3.28 10.72 2.72
CA ARG A 118 2.28 11.50 1.98
C ARG A 118 1.92 10.73 0.73
N LEU A 119 0.69 10.91 0.27
CA LEU A 119 0.16 10.23 -0.90
C LEU A 119 -0.09 11.26 -2.00
N ARG A 120 0.18 10.88 -3.24
CA ARG A 120 -0.07 11.75 -4.39
C ARG A 120 -0.55 10.91 -5.56
N ARG A 121 -1.54 11.42 -6.28
CA ARG A 121 -2.05 10.72 -7.44
C ARG A 121 -1.01 10.71 -8.57
N VAL A 122 -0.86 9.57 -9.22
CA VAL A 122 -0.02 9.44 -10.41
C VAL A 122 -0.77 10.01 -11.60
N GLU A 123 -0.08 10.79 -12.39
CA GLU A 123 -0.66 11.40 -13.59
C GLU A 123 -0.29 10.65 -14.86
#